data_5710883bbabce972f4aa63ab40dba0a6
#
_entry.id   5710883bbabce972f4aa63ab40dba0a6
#
_cell.length_a   1.000
_cell.length_b   1.000
_cell.length_c   1.000
_cell.angle_alpha   90.00
_cell.angle_beta   90.00
_cell.angle_gamma   90.00
#
_symmetry.space_group_name_H-M   'P 1'
#
loop_
_entity.id
_entity.type
_entity.pdbx_description
1 polymer ?
#
loop_
_entity_poly.entity_id
_entity_poly.type
_entity_poly.pdbx_seq_one_letter_code
_entity_poly.pdbx_strand_id
1 'polypeptide(L)'
;MEPIVYIYQDHLQDFWNSGQSQCFGAAFEWKGEQVYHVYIKYPQVAPTGYSMPCLFRVVDTDDYGKAEDVALSVYASMPEEAKRVPVVIVCIHVEDTKVSSRAFIVDDGRIIEAVVKYVPRKSELYTRSKGLLEVGALESKKVLIVGLGSGGAPIAVELAKAGVGHFILMDFDRIELHNIARHICGVNELGRLKVNAVKDAILLKNPYAQVETYDIDMNKQLDILEKCVAESDLTIVATDEYASRYNINARLVKLGKVGLFGRAIYYA
;
A
#
# COMPACT_ATOMS: atom_id res chain seq x y z
N MET A 1 9.21 7.31 -25.76
CA MET A 1 9.69 6.60 -24.54
C MET A 1 9.01 5.24 -24.59
N GLU A 2 9.73 4.18 -24.30
CA GLU A 2 9.15 2.83 -24.30
C GLU A 2 8.28 2.63 -23.05
N PRO A 3 7.03 2.15 -23.16
CA PRO A 3 6.17 1.98 -22.01
C PRO A 3 6.69 0.89 -21.07
N ILE A 4 6.43 1.07 -19.76
CA ILE A 4 6.86 0.12 -18.72
C ILE A 4 5.62 -0.36 -17.95
N VAL A 5 5.50 -1.69 -17.81
CA VAL A 5 4.44 -2.32 -17.00
C VAL A 5 5.05 -2.97 -15.77
N TYR A 6 4.63 -2.54 -14.59
CA TYR A 6 4.99 -3.15 -13.31
C TYR A 6 3.95 -4.18 -12.88
N ILE A 7 4.39 -5.43 -12.68
CA ILE A 7 3.55 -6.56 -12.27
C ILE A 7 3.97 -7.02 -10.87
N TYR A 8 3.01 -7.17 -9.97
CA TYR A 8 3.26 -7.61 -8.59
C TYR A 8 3.39 -9.13 -8.54
N GLN A 9 4.55 -9.64 -8.14
CA GLN A 9 4.84 -11.08 -8.10
C GLN A 9 3.88 -11.87 -7.19
N ASP A 10 3.46 -11.30 -6.07
CA ASP A 10 2.50 -11.95 -5.18
C ASP A 10 1.13 -12.15 -5.86
N HIS A 11 0.69 -11.17 -6.66
CA HIS A 11 -0.54 -11.30 -7.44
C HIS A 11 -0.45 -12.36 -8.53
N LEU A 12 0.70 -12.48 -9.20
CA LEU A 12 0.93 -13.54 -10.21
C LEU A 12 0.90 -14.92 -9.56
N GLN A 13 1.51 -15.08 -8.40
CA GLN A 13 1.52 -16.36 -7.69
C GLN A 13 0.11 -16.77 -7.24
N ASP A 14 -0.66 -15.84 -6.69
CA ASP A 14 -2.06 -16.06 -6.30
C ASP A 14 -2.91 -16.46 -7.51
N PHE A 15 -2.73 -15.77 -8.63
CA PHE A 15 -3.43 -16.08 -9.88
C PHE A 15 -3.07 -17.47 -10.40
N TRP A 16 -1.78 -17.79 -10.44
CA TRP A 16 -1.31 -19.11 -10.85
C TRP A 16 -1.90 -20.22 -9.97
N ASN A 17 -1.85 -20.03 -8.65
CA ASN A 17 -2.38 -21.01 -7.69
C ASN A 17 -3.91 -21.19 -7.80
N SER A 18 -4.64 -20.23 -8.39
CA SER A 18 -6.08 -20.34 -8.61
C SER A 18 -6.47 -21.30 -9.72
N GLY A 19 -5.52 -21.71 -10.57
CA GLY A 19 -5.76 -22.58 -11.73
C GLY A 19 -6.58 -21.93 -12.86
N GLN A 20 -6.83 -20.64 -12.79
CA GLN A 20 -7.56 -19.91 -13.82
C GLN A 20 -6.66 -19.63 -15.04
N SER A 21 -7.20 -19.73 -16.24
CA SER A 21 -6.47 -19.41 -17.48
C SER A 21 -6.47 -17.92 -17.80
N GLN A 22 -7.39 -17.15 -17.21
CA GLN A 22 -7.45 -15.70 -17.37
C GLN A 22 -8.13 -15.04 -16.17
N CYS A 23 -7.80 -13.78 -15.92
CA CYS A 23 -8.53 -12.94 -14.97
C CYS A 23 -8.48 -11.46 -15.39
N PHE A 24 -9.47 -10.72 -14.94
CA PHE A 24 -9.50 -9.26 -15.09
C PHE A 24 -8.87 -8.61 -13.89
N GLY A 25 -8.24 -7.47 -14.12
CA GLY A 25 -7.64 -6.61 -13.12
C GLY A 25 -7.74 -5.14 -13.52
N ALA A 26 -6.98 -4.31 -12.86
CA ALA A 26 -6.89 -2.89 -13.15
C ALA A 26 -5.44 -2.48 -13.44
N ALA A 27 -5.25 -1.59 -14.39
CA ALA A 27 -4.00 -0.90 -14.63
C ALA A 27 -4.16 0.58 -14.28
N PHE A 28 -3.10 1.19 -13.76
CA PHE A 28 -3.06 2.61 -13.43
C PHE A 28 -1.83 3.23 -14.10
N GLU A 29 -2.07 4.23 -14.94
CA GLU A 29 -1.02 4.97 -15.61
C GLU A 29 -0.60 6.19 -14.79
N TRP A 30 0.70 6.38 -14.57
CA TRP A 30 1.25 7.63 -14.13
C TRP A 30 1.19 8.67 -15.26
N LYS A 31 0.59 9.84 -14.96
CA LYS A 31 0.31 10.88 -15.96
C LYS A 31 1.48 11.16 -16.90
N GLY A 32 1.31 10.74 -18.16
CA GLY A 32 2.23 11.09 -19.26
C GLY A 32 3.61 10.43 -19.20
N GLU A 33 3.86 9.54 -18.24
CA GLU A 33 5.16 8.86 -18.09
C GLU A 33 5.20 7.49 -18.78
N GLN A 34 4.07 7.01 -19.30
CA GLN A 34 3.90 5.66 -19.88
C GLN A 34 4.37 4.55 -18.94
N VAL A 35 4.12 4.74 -17.64
CA VAL A 35 4.40 3.77 -16.59
C VAL A 35 3.08 3.26 -16.05
N TYR A 36 2.89 1.95 -16.12
CA TYR A 36 1.64 1.27 -15.78
C TYR A 36 1.86 0.32 -14.61
N HIS A 37 1.08 0.45 -13.56
CA HIS A 37 1.03 -0.52 -12.47
C HIS A 37 -0.21 -1.38 -12.65
N VAL A 38 -0.04 -2.70 -12.78
CA VAL A 38 -1.14 -3.63 -13.01
C VAL A 38 -1.41 -4.48 -11.78
N TYR A 39 -2.69 -4.61 -11.44
CA TYR A 39 -3.17 -5.29 -10.25
C TYR A 39 -4.24 -6.32 -10.62
N ILE A 40 -4.08 -7.55 -10.16
CA ILE A 40 -5.13 -8.59 -10.23
C ILE A 40 -6.17 -8.34 -9.15
N LYS A 41 -5.70 -7.99 -7.93
CA LYS A 41 -6.57 -7.53 -6.83
C LYS A 41 -6.38 -6.04 -6.67
N TYR A 42 -7.49 -5.32 -6.53
CA TYR A 42 -7.43 -3.86 -6.32
C TYR A 42 -6.55 -3.52 -5.10
N PRO A 43 -5.60 -2.62 -5.21
CA PRO A 43 -4.70 -2.28 -4.11
C PRO A 43 -5.46 -1.60 -2.97
N GLN A 44 -4.99 -1.78 -1.73
CA GLN A 44 -5.59 -1.11 -0.55
C GLN A 44 -5.52 0.42 -0.65
N VAL A 45 -4.48 0.94 -1.28
CA VAL A 45 -4.34 2.36 -1.62
C VAL A 45 -4.36 2.46 -3.13
N ALA A 46 -5.39 3.12 -3.66
CA ALA A 46 -5.49 3.34 -5.09
C ALA A 46 -4.33 4.23 -5.56
N PRO A 47 -3.57 3.82 -6.58
CA PRO A 47 -2.58 4.70 -7.17
C PRO A 47 -3.25 5.96 -7.73
N THR A 48 -2.52 7.06 -7.72
CA THR A 48 -2.95 8.27 -8.41
C THR A 48 -2.72 8.09 -9.91
N GLY A 49 -3.77 8.20 -10.72
CA GLY A 49 -3.65 8.04 -12.18
C GLY A 49 -4.98 7.67 -12.82
N TYR A 50 -4.94 7.48 -14.13
CA TYR A 50 -6.09 6.96 -14.86
C TYR A 50 -6.17 5.46 -14.69
N SER A 51 -7.33 4.98 -14.22
CA SER A 51 -7.61 3.54 -14.18
C SER A 51 -8.09 3.08 -15.55
N MET A 52 -7.55 1.95 -16.01
CA MET A 52 -7.93 1.29 -17.24
C MET A 52 -8.08 -0.21 -17.02
N PRO A 53 -8.84 -0.92 -17.88
CA PRO A 53 -8.94 -2.37 -17.81
C PRO A 53 -7.58 -3.05 -18.00
N CYS A 54 -7.35 -4.11 -17.22
CA CYS A 54 -6.22 -5.00 -17.42
C CYS A 54 -6.73 -6.45 -17.50
N LEU A 55 -6.18 -7.23 -18.41
CA LEU A 55 -6.47 -8.64 -18.54
C LEU A 55 -5.17 -9.44 -18.44
N PHE A 56 -5.18 -10.45 -17.61
CA PHE A 56 -4.10 -11.43 -17.47
C PHE A 56 -4.52 -12.73 -18.13
N ARG A 57 -3.67 -13.26 -19.01
CA ARG A 57 -3.91 -14.49 -19.76
C ARG A 57 -2.73 -15.43 -19.61
N VAL A 58 -3.00 -16.68 -19.16
CA VAL A 58 -1.99 -17.74 -19.22
C VAL A 58 -1.96 -18.29 -20.65
N VAL A 59 -0.76 -18.43 -21.17
CA VAL A 59 -0.49 -18.94 -22.53
C VAL A 59 0.50 -20.09 -22.48
N ASP A 60 0.41 -21.01 -23.40
CA ASP A 60 1.42 -22.07 -23.59
C ASP A 60 2.68 -21.53 -24.29
N THR A 61 3.66 -22.41 -24.51
CA THR A 61 4.95 -22.02 -25.11
C THR A 61 4.79 -21.49 -26.54
N ASP A 62 3.91 -22.10 -27.34
CA ASP A 62 3.70 -21.71 -28.74
C ASP A 62 2.98 -20.36 -28.83
N ASP A 63 1.95 -20.18 -28.02
CA ASP A 63 1.18 -18.93 -27.91
C ASP A 63 2.02 -17.81 -27.28
N TYR A 64 2.95 -18.11 -26.38
CA TYR A 64 3.86 -17.10 -25.82
C TYR A 64 4.79 -16.48 -26.87
N GLY A 65 5.23 -17.29 -27.83
CA GLY A 65 5.99 -16.80 -29.01
C GLY A 65 5.16 -15.83 -29.88
N LYS A 66 3.83 -16.00 -29.89
CA LYS A 66 2.84 -15.19 -30.62
C LYS A 66 1.99 -14.31 -29.70
N ALA A 67 2.54 -13.89 -28.55
CA ALA A 67 1.78 -13.19 -27.51
C ALA A 67 1.13 -11.90 -28.00
N GLU A 68 1.68 -11.25 -29.02
CA GLU A 68 1.07 -10.08 -29.67
C GLU A 68 -0.24 -10.44 -30.37
N ASP A 69 -0.26 -11.54 -31.15
CA ASP A 69 -1.48 -12.02 -31.83
C ASP A 69 -2.53 -12.46 -30.80
N VAL A 70 -2.08 -13.11 -29.71
CA VAL A 70 -2.96 -13.49 -28.59
C VAL A 70 -3.57 -12.26 -27.95
N ALA A 71 -2.78 -11.21 -27.69
CA ALA A 71 -3.27 -9.96 -27.11
C ALA A 71 -4.29 -9.27 -28.02
N LEU A 72 -4.06 -9.20 -29.32
CA LEU A 72 -5.02 -8.66 -30.28
C LEU A 72 -6.32 -9.49 -30.33
N SER A 73 -6.22 -10.82 -30.31
CA SER A 73 -7.39 -11.70 -30.28
C SER A 73 -8.22 -11.51 -29.01
N VAL A 74 -7.54 -11.39 -27.86
CA VAL A 74 -8.18 -11.10 -26.58
C VAL A 74 -8.88 -9.74 -26.61
N TYR A 75 -8.20 -8.70 -27.08
CA TYR A 75 -8.77 -7.36 -27.21
C TYR A 75 -10.01 -7.37 -28.12
N ALA A 76 -9.93 -8.05 -29.27
CA ALA A 76 -11.06 -8.16 -30.19
C ALA A 76 -12.32 -8.78 -29.55
N SER A 77 -12.14 -9.72 -28.62
CA SER A 77 -13.22 -10.41 -27.90
C SER A 77 -13.81 -9.62 -26.71
N MET A 78 -13.18 -8.50 -26.32
CA MET A 78 -13.65 -7.68 -25.20
C MET A 78 -14.92 -6.89 -25.56
N PRO A 79 -15.78 -6.56 -24.57
CA PRO A 79 -16.90 -5.66 -24.76
C PRO A 79 -16.47 -4.29 -25.26
N GLU A 80 -17.28 -3.67 -26.12
CA GLU A 80 -16.98 -2.35 -26.69
C GLU A 80 -16.83 -1.25 -25.63
N GLU A 81 -17.54 -1.37 -24.49
CA GLU A 81 -17.40 -0.44 -23.38
C GLU A 81 -15.99 -0.46 -22.78
N ALA A 82 -15.35 -1.62 -22.73
CA ALA A 82 -13.99 -1.76 -22.20
C ALA A 82 -12.93 -1.21 -23.17
N LYS A 83 -13.25 -1.11 -24.47
CA LYS A 83 -12.36 -0.61 -25.53
C LYS A 83 -12.37 0.91 -25.67
N ARG A 84 -13.22 1.62 -24.91
CA ARG A 84 -13.29 3.10 -24.93
C ARG A 84 -12.08 3.79 -24.34
N VAL A 85 -11.24 3.06 -23.70
CA VAL A 85 -9.97 3.50 -23.06
C VAL A 85 -8.89 2.47 -23.41
N PRO A 86 -7.61 2.83 -23.31
CA PRO A 86 -6.53 1.86 -23.48
C PRO A 86 -6.69 0.66 -22.55
N VAL A 87 -6.32 -0.52 -23.02
CA VAL A 87 -6.38 -1.79 -22.28
C VAL A 87 -4.98 -2.35 -22.13
N VAL A 88 -4.62 -2.79 -20.94
CA VAL A 88 -3.37 -3.51 -20.72
C VAL A 88 -3.64 -5.02 -20.77
N ILE A 89 -2.93 -5.75 -21.60
CA ILE A 89 -3.03 -7.20 -21.70
C ILE A 89 -1.69 -7.80 -21.31
N VAL A 90 -1.71 -8.70 -20.34
CA VAL A 90 -0.52 -9.41 -19.84
C VAL A 90 -0.63 -10.89 -20.18
N CYS A 91 0.22 -11.35 -21.09
CA CYS A 91 0.38 -12.75 -21.42
C CYS A 91 1.42 -13.37 -20.48
N ILE A 92 1.03 -14.42 -19.75
CA ILE A 92 1.83 -15.08 -18.75
C ILE A 92 2.15 -16.49 -19.24
N HIS A 93 3.43 -16.82 -19.27
CA HIS A 93 3.91 -18.17 -19.54
C HIS A 93 4.61 -18.73 -18.31
N VAL A 94 4.31 -19.98 -17.99
CA VAL A 94 4.91 -20.67 -16.86
C VAL A 94 5.55 -21.96 -17.37
N GLU A 95 6.85 -22.06 -17.19
CA GLU A 95 7.64 -23.23 -17.50
C GLU A 95 8.32 -23.72 -16.21
N ASP A 96 7.98 -24.91 -15.78
CA ASP A 96 8.35 -25.47 -14.48
C ASP A 96 7.96 -24.55 -13.31
N THR A 97 8.90 -23.79 -12.78
CA THR A 97 8.71 -22.84 -11.68
C THR A 97 8.97 -21.39 -12.09
N LYS A 98 9.36 -21.17 -13.35
CA LYS A 98 9.71 -19.85 -13.87
C LYS A 98 8.50 -19.21 -14.55
N VAL A 99 8.14 -18.04 -14.05
CA VAL A 99 7.09 -17.20 -14.65
C VAL A 99 7.74 -16.16 -15.55
N SER A 100 7.28 -16.09 -16.79
CA SER A 100 7.66 -15.08 -17.77
C SER A 100 6.41 -14.33 -18.20
N SER A 101 6.51 -13.05 -18.47
CA SER A 101 5.35 -12.24 -18.90
C SER A 101 5.73 -11.29 -20.01
N ARG A 102 4.82 -11.13 -20.96
CA ARG A 102 4.85 -10.05 -21.97
C ARG A 102 3.60 -9.20 -21.76
N ALA A 103 3.74 -7.89 -21.85
CA ALA A 103 2.63 -6.95 -21.62
C ALA A 103 2.45 -6.06 -22.85
N PHE A 104 1.20 -5.83 -23.18
CA PHE A 104 0.81 -5.04 -24.34
C PHE A 104 -0.21 -3.98 -23.92
N ILE A 105 -0.05 -2.78 -24.45
CA ILE A 105 -1.03 -1.71 -24.34
C ILE A 105 -1.73 -1.64 -25.68
N VAL A 106 -3.04 -1.82 -25.65
CA VAL A 106 -3.88 -1.77 -26.86
C VAL A 106 -4.82 -0.59 -26.76
N ASP A 107 -4.73 0.32 -27.73
CA ASP A 107 -5.55 1.53 -27.82
C ASP A 107 -6.03 1.68 -29.25
N ASP A 108 -7.35 1.71 -29.46
CA ASP A 108 -8.01 1.81 -30.78
C ASP A 108 -7.39 0.86 -31.82
N GLY A 109 -7.13 -0.40 -31.41
CA GLY A 109 -6.54 -1.43 -32.27
C GLY A 109 -5.04 -1.28 -32.54
N ARG A 110 -4.40 -0.23 -32.05
CA ARG A 110 -2.94 -0.12 -32.03
C ARG A 110 -2.38 -0.85 -30.84
N ILE A 111 -1.37 -1.68 -31.08
CA ILE A 111 -0.71 -2.45 -30.04
C ILE A 111 0.72 -1.98 -29.85
N ILE A 112 1.13 -1.82 -28.60
CA ILE A 112 2.51 -1.48 -28.22
C ILE A 112 2.95 -2.46 -27.15
N GLU A 113 4.03 -3.18 -27.38
CA GLU A 113 4.65 -4.02 -26.36
C GLU A 113 5.38 -3.14 -25.34
N ALA A 114 5.19 -3.45 -24.07
CA ALA A 114 5.79 -2.73 -22.95
C ALA A 114 6.91 -3.55 -22.29
N VAL A 115 7.90 -2.87 -21.75
CA VAL A 115 8.91 -3.49 -20.90
C VAL A 115 8.26 -3.94 -19.60
N VAL A 116 8.32 -5.24 -19.31
CA VAL A 116 7.80 -5.79 -18.06
C VAL A 116 8.85 -5.68 -16.96
N LYS A 117 8.45 -5.13 -15.82
CA LYS A 117 9.20 -5.15 -14.57
C LYS A 117 8.36 -5.78 -13.46
N TYR A 118 9.01 -6.56 -12.61
CA TYR A 118 8.33 -7.18 -11.49
C TYR A 118 8.55 -6.38 -10.21
N VAL A 119 7.45 -6.13 -9.50
CA VAL A 119 7.53 -5.67 -8.10
C VAL A 119 7.81 -6.92 -7.26
N PRO A 120 8.94 -6.95 -6.53
CA PRO A 120 9.37 -8.14 -5.83
C PRO A 120 8.41 -8.52 -4.70
N ARG A 121 8.50 -9.78 -4.26
CA ARG A 121 7.73 -10.30 -3.11
C ARG A 121 8.10 -9.58 -1.82
N LYS A 122 7.21 -9.67 -0.84
CA LYS A 122 7.41 -9.11 0.51
C LYS A 122 8.81 -9.40 1.08
N SER A 123 9.29 -10.63 0.92
CA SER A 123 10.61 -11.05 1.40
C SER A 123 11.78 -10.26 0.80
N GLU A 124 11.58 -9.61 -0.34
CA GLU A 124 12.61 -8.85 -1.05
C GLU A 124 12.54 -7.34 -0.80
N LEU A 125 11.42 -6.84 -0.27
CA LEU A 125 11.22 -5.40 -0.03
C LEU A 125 12.34 -4.79 0.85
N TYR A 126 12.83 -5.55 1.81
CA TYR A 126 13.83 -5.11 2.78
C TYR A 126 15.24 -5.68 2.55
N THR A 127 15.53 -6.21 1.37
CA THR A 127 16.81 -6.88 1.11
C THR A 127 18.03 -5.98 1.34
N ARG A 128 17.91 -4.67 1.07
CA ARG A 128 18.98 -3.70 1.29
C ARG A 128 19.13 -3.29 2.77
N SER A 129 18.14 -3.59 3.60
CA SER A 129 18.17 -3.33 5.05
C SER A 129 18.61 -4.53 5.87
N LYS A 130 18.84 -5.69 5.23
CA LYS A 130 19.36 -6.89 5.90
C LYS A 130 20.74 -6.61 6.50
N GLY A 131 20.88 -6.92 7.80
CA GLY A 131 22.10 -6.65 8.57
C GLY A 131 22.17 -5.25 9.22
N LEU A 132 21.30 -4.31 8.81
CA LEU A 132 21.14 -3.01 9.48
C LEU A 132 19.92 -3.01 10.41
N LEU A 133 18.87 -3.72 10.03
CA LEU A 133 17.61 -3.84 10.78
C LEU A 133 17.21 -5.30 10.88
N GLU A 134 16.73 -5.73 12.04
CA GLU A 134 16.12 -7.05 12.23
C GLU A 134 14.66 -7.04 11.73
N VAL A 135 14.48 -6.86 10.43
CA VAL A 135 13.17 -6.71 9.79
C VAL A 135 12.22 -7.87 10.14
N GLY A 136 12.73 -9.11 10.20
CA GLY A 136 11.94 -10.28 10.58
C GLY A 136 11.36 -10.19 12.00
N ALA A 137 12.09 -9.56 12.94
CA ALA A 137 11.61 -9.34 14.30
C ALA A 137 10.55 -8.22 14.35
N LEU A 138 10.67 -7.18 13.48
CA LEU A 138 9.75 -6.06 13.43
C LEU A 138 8.44 -6.40 12.72
N GLU A 139 8.46 -7.33 11.79
CA GLU A 139 7.28 -7.72 11.01
C GLU A 139 6.11 -8.22 11.87
N SER A 140 6.40 -8.94 12.96
CA SER A 140 5.38 -9.43 13.89
C SER A 140 4.95 -8.40 14.94
N LYS A 141 5.63 -7.25 15.02
CA LYS A 141 5.35 -6.24 16.05
C LYS A 141 4.15 -5.39 15.72
N LYS A 142 3.35 -5.14 16.78
CA LYS A 142 2.17 -4.26 16.73
C LYS A 142 2.47 -2.97 17.50
N VAL A 143 2.40 -1.83 16.81
CA VAL A 143 2.66 -0.51 17.38
C VAL A 143 1.38 0.31 17.41
N LEU A 144 0.99 0.77 18.60
CA LEU A 144 -0.07 1.77 18.77
C LEU A 144 0.56 3.17 18.69
N ILE A 145 -0.02 4.03 17.86
CA ILE A 145 0.38 5.44 17.75
C ILE A 145 -0.84 6.31 18.07
N VAL A 146 -0.71 7.08 19.13
CA VAL A 146 -1.76 7.99 19.62
C VAL A 146 -1.32 9.44 19.34
N GLY A 147 -2.12 10.13 18.54
CA GLY A 147 -1.80 11.43 17.97
C GLY A 147 -0.98 11.33 16.68
N LEU A 148 -1.61 11.73 15.57
CA LEU A 148 -1.04 11.64 14.23
C LEU A 148 -0.76 13.02 13.64
N GLY A 149 -0.29 13.93 14.47
CA GLY A 149 0.20 15.25 14.05
C GLY A 149 1.62 15.20 13.49
N SER A 150 2.33 16.33 13.58
CA SER A 150 3.70 16.50 13.06
C SER A 150 4.75 15.57 13.69
N GLY A 151 4.46 14.97 14.84
CA GLY A 151 5.33 13.98 15.49
C GLY A 151 4.96 12.55 15.17
N GLY A 152 3.69 12.16 15.42
CA GLY A 152 3.25 10.76 15.30
C GLY A 152 3.17 10.27 13.86
N ALA A 153 2.73 11.10 12.93
CA ALA A 153 2.60 10.70 11.54
C ALA A 153 3.95 10.35 10.87
N PRO A 154 5.03 11.17 11.00
CA PRO A 154 6.36 10.78 10.52
C PRO A 154 6.88 9.51 11.17
N ILE A 155 6.71 9.35 12.48
CA ILE A 155 7.16 8.14 13.20
C ILE A 155 6.46 6.90 12.63
N ALA A 156 5.14 6.97 12.36
CA ALA A 156 4.40 5.87 11.76
C ALA A 156 4.99 5.42 10.41
N VAL A 157 5.32 6.39 9.56
CA VAL A 157 5.91 6.12 8.24
C VAL A 157 7.33 5.57 8.35
N GLU A 158 8.16 6.10 9.24
CA GLU A 158 9.52 5.57 9.43
C GLU A 158 9.52 4.15 10.02
N LEU A 159 8.59 3.82 10.92
CA LEU A 159 8.41 2.45 11.41
C LEU A 159 7.94 1.50 10.31
N ALA A 160 7.08 1.96 9.40
CA ALA A 160 6.68 1.17 8.23
C ALA A 160 7.87 0.88 7.30
N LYS A 161 8.74 1.87 7.07
CA LYS A 161 10.00 1.69 6.31
C LYS A 161 10.97 0.75 7.02
N ALA A 162 10.98 0.75 8.36
CA ALA A 162 11.80 -0.17 9.14
C ALA A 162 11.30 -1.62 9.11
N GLY A 163 10.05 -1.86 8.69
CA GLY A 163 9.48 -3.19 8.54
C GLY A 163 8.48 -3.60 9.62
N VAL A 164 8.02 -2.67 10.47
CA VAL A 164 6.91 -2.95 11.39
C VAL A 164 5.69 -3.43 10.60
N GLY A 165 5.12 -4.57 11.01
CA GLY A 165 4.05 -5.22 10.26
C GLY A 165 2.64 -4.83 10.70
N HIS A 166 2.44 -4.36 11.95
CA HIS A 166 1.11 -4.06 12.47
C HIS A 166 1.06 -2.68 13.12
N PHE A 167 0.05 -1.92 12.78
CA PHE A 167 -0.18 -0.57 13.31
C PHE A 167 -1.61 -0.44 13.83
N ILE A 168 -1.74 0.25 14.97
CA ILE A 168 -2.98 0.79 15.47
C ILE A 168 -2.82 2.31 15.48
N LEU A 169 -3.63 3.03 14.72
CA LEU A 169 -3.58 4.48 14.61
C LEU A 169 -4.79 5.10 15.30
N MET A 170 -4.55 6.05 16.21
CA MET A 170 -5.61 6.69 16.99
C MET A 170 -5.48 8.20 16.95
N ASP A 171 -6.44 8.88 16.31
CA ASP A 171 -6.55 10.34 16.21
C ASP A 171 -7.94 10.69 15.67
N PHE A 172 -8.63 11.66 16.24
CA PHE A 172 -9.98 12.06 15.81
C PHE A 172 -10.01 13.27 14.85
N ASP A 173 -8.85 13.90 14.63
CA ASP A 173 -8.75 15.10 13.81
C ASP A 173 -8.77 14.82 12.31
N ARG A 174 -9.04 15.89 11.58
CA ARG A 174 -8.85 15.93 10.11
C ARG A 174 -7.60 16.71 9.73
N ILE A 175 -7.12 16.45 8.52
CA ILE A 175 -6.04 17.25 7.94
C ILE A 175 -6.58 18.63 7.59
N GLU A 176 -5.96 19.65 8.17
CA GLU A 176 -6.29 21.05 7.94
C GLU A 176 -5.11 21.81 7.31
N LEU A 177 -5.41 22.97 6.71
CA LEU A 177 -4.40 23.74 5.97
C LEU A 177 -3.17 24.08 6.82
N HIS A 178 -3.37 24.46 8.08
CA HIS A 178 -2.28 24.78 9.02
C HIS A 178 -1.43 23.56 9.41
N ASN A 179 -1.87 22.35 9.12
CA ASN A 179 -1.06 21.14 9.33
C ASN A 179 -0.02 20.94 8.22
N ILE A 180 -0.34 21.32 6.97
CA ILE A 180 0.40 20.94 5.76
C ILE A 180 1.89 21.24 5.85
N ALA A 181 2.28 22.40 6.39
CA ALA A 181 3.69 22.80 6.48
C ALA A 181 4.56 21.89 7.39
N ARG A 182 3.94 21.09 8.24
CA ARG A 182 4.63 20.24 9.25
C ARG A 182 4.16 18.78 9.27
N HIS A 183 3.17 18.42 8.45
CA HIS A 183 2.61 17.07 8.36
C HIS A 183 3.21 16.33 7.17
N ILE A 184 3.19 14.99 7.22
CA ILE A 184 3.63 14.15 6.09
C ILE A 184 2.67 14.19 4.89
N CYS A 185 1.41 14.53 5.13
CA CYS A 185 0.37 14.62 4.12
C CYS A 185 0.40 16.00 3.42
N GLY A 186 0.12 16.00 2.12
CA GLY A 186 0.04 17.21 1.31
C GLY A 186 -1.37 17.78 1.19
N VAL A 187 -1.52 18.83 0.38
CA VAL A 187 -2.79 19.53 0.15
C VAL A 187 -3.89 18.65 -0.45
N ASN A 188 -3.53 17.57 -1.14
CA ASN A 188 -4.45 16.57 -1.67
C ASN A 188 -5.20 15.78 -0.59
N GLU A 189 -4.71 15.83 0.66
CA GLU A 189 -5.31 15.13 1.82
C GLU A 189 -6.21 16.02 2.68
N LEU A 190 -6.38 17.30 2.32
CA LEU A 190 -7.20 18.23 3.09
C LEU A 190 -8.62 17.72 3.32
N GLY A 191 -9.08 17.79 4.57
CA GLY A 191 -10.39 17.33 5.01
C GLY A 191 -10.47 15.84 5.34
N ARG A 192 -9.50 15.02 4.98
CA ARG A 192 -9.47 13.60 5.34
C ARG A 192 -9.18 13.41 6.83
N LEU A 193 -9.71 12.33 7.42
CA LEU A 193 -9.30 11.92 8.78
C LEU A 193 -7.79 11.61 8.78
N LYS A 194 -7.07 12.10 9.78
CA LYS A 194 -5.62 11.86 9.92
C LYS A 194 -5.28 10.37 9.94
N VAL A 195 -6.07 9.57 10.65
CA VAL A 195 -5.88 8.11 10.72
C VAL A 195 -5.90 7.45 9.33
N ASN A 196 -6.79 7.89 8.43
CA ASN A 196 -6.90 7.32 7.10
C ASN A 196 -5.79 7.82 6.16
N ALA A 197 -5.45 9.09 6.21
CA ALA A 197 -4.37 9.65 5.41
C ALA A 197 -2.99 9.06 5.80
N VAL A 198 -2.74 8.87 7.10
CA VAL A 198 -1.51 8.24 7.59
C VAL A 198 -1.48 6.74 7.30
N LYS A 199 -2.62 6.05 7.38
CA LYS A 199 -2.73 4.65 6.94
C LYS A 199 -2.28 4.50 5.49
N ASP A 200 -2.77 5.35 4.58
CA ASP A 200 -2.38 5.31 3.17
C ASP A 200 -0.88 5.57 3.01
N ALA A 201 -0.33 6.53 3.74
CA ALA A 201 1.10 6.82 3.74
C ALA A 201 1.96 5.63 4.22
N ILE A 202 1.51 4.88 5.24
CA ILE A 202 2.13 3.63 5.69
C ILE A 202 2.11 2.59 4.57
N LEU A 203 0.93 2.34 3.98
CA LEU A 203 0.75 1.31 2.95
C LEU A 203 1.51 1.62 1.65
N LEU A 204 1.75 2.89 1.34
CA LEU A 204 2.62 3.30 0.24
C LEU A 204 4.11 2.97 0.49
N LYS A 205 4.53 2.77 1.73
CA LYS A 205 5.91 2.38 2.10
C LYS A 205 6.04 0.90 2.44
N ASN A 206 5.04 0.33 3.10
CA ASN A 206 4.94 -1.09 3.42
C ASN A 206 3.55 -1.60 3.02
N PRO A 207 3.36 -2.03 1.76
CA PRO A 207 2.06 -2.49 1.27
C PRO A 207 1.56 -3.76 1.97
N TYR A 208 2.41 -4.43 2.74
CA TYR A 208 2.10 -5.64 3.49
C TYR A 208 1.74 -5.36 4.96
N ALA A 209 1.80 -4.12 5.41
CA ALA A 209 1.42 -3.75 6.76
C ALA A 209 -0.10 -3.91 6.98
N GLN A 210 -0.47 -4.33 8.17
CA GLN A 210 -1.85 -4.33 8.65
C GLN A 210 -2.07 -3.06 9.48
N VAL A 211 -3.04 -2.26 9.12
CA VAL A 211 -3.29 -0.96 9.75
C VAL A 211 -4.74 -0.84 10.19
N GLU A 212 -4.94 -0.85 11.50
CA GLU A 212 -6.20 -0.57 12.17
C GLU A 212 -6.29 0.93 12.46
N THR A 213 -7.46 1.53 12.29
CA THR A 213 -7.67 2.98 12.51
C THR A 213 -8.83 3.23 13.45
N TYR A 214 -8.63 4.16 14.39
CA TYR A 214 -9.60 4.61 15.37
C TYR A 214 -9.71 6.14 15.31
N ASP A 215 -10.78 6.65 14.73
CA ASP A 215 -11.11 8.07 14.62
C ASP A 215 -11.88 8.55 15.87
N ILE A 216 -11.31 8.34 17.03
CA ILE A 216 -11.94 8.55 18.33
C ILE A 216 -11.16 9.50 19.22
N ASP A 217 -11.88 10.22 20.08
CA ASP A 217 -11.32 10.90 21.23
C ASP A 217 -11.03 9.87 22.34
N MET A 218 -9.75 9.55 22.53
CA MET A 218 -9.30 8.56 23.51
C MET A 218 -9.68 8.88 24.95
N ASN A 219 -9.91 10.16 25.27
CA ASN A 219 -10.33 10.56 26.61
C ASN A 219 -11.78 10.19 26.91
N LYS A 220 -12.61 10.02 25.87
CA LYS A 220 -14.01 9.63 25.98
C LYS A 220 -14.24 8.12 25.83
N GLN A 221 -13.25 7.39 25.26
CA GLN A 221 -13.39 5.96 24.94
C GLN A 221 -12.20 5.18 25.54
N LEU A 222 -12.11 5.22 26.88
CA LEU A 222 -11.00 4.67 27.64
C LEU A 222 -10.91 3.15 27.59
N ASP A 223 -12.00 2.46 27.35
CA ASP A 223 -12.10 1.01 27.15
C ASP A 223 -11.45 0.58 25.83
N ILE A 224 -11.70 1.32 24.77
CA ILE A 224 -11.05 1.10 23.46
C ILE A 224 -9.55 1.38 23.57
N LEU A 225 -9.19 2.49 24.21
CA LEU A 225 -7.78 2.80 24.47
C LEU A 225 -7.07 1.68 25.23
N GLU A 226 -7.68 1.17 26.32
CA GLU A 226 -7.11 0.08 27.13
C GLU A 226 -6.92 -1.20 26.33
N LYS A 227 -7.89 -1.53 25.47
CA LYS A 227 -7.79 -2.67 24.54
C LYS A 227 -6.62 -2.49 23.58
N CYS A 228 -6.52 -1.33 22.91
CA CYS A 228 -5.45 -1.06 21.96
C CYS A 228 -4.04 -1.10 22.63
N VAL A 229 -3.91 -0.57 23.86
CA VAL A 229 -2.67 -0.66 24.63
C VAL A 229 -2.35 -2.13 24.98
N ALA A 230 -3.35 -2.92 25.39
CA ALA A 230 -3.14 -4.33 25.73
C ALA A 230 -2.64 -5.16 24.54
N GLU A 231 -3.15 -4.88 23.33
CA GLU A 231 -2.80 -5.58 22.10
C GLU A 231 -1.46 -5.14 21.49
N SER A 232 -0.92 -3.99 21.89
CA SER A 232 0.32 -3.46 21.32
C SER A 232 1.58 -3.95 22.03
N ASP A 233 2.68 -4.10 21.27
CA ASP A 233 4.03 -4.31 21.81
C ASP A 233 4.65 -3.01 22.30
N LEU A 234 4.35 -1.90 21.63
CA LEU A 234 4.84 -0.56 21.94
C LEU A 234 3.71 0.46 21.69
N THR A 235 3.58 1.43 22.61
CA THR A 235 2.69 2.58 22.43
C THR A 235 3.52 3.85 22.26
N ILE A 236 3.29 4.59 21.17
CA ILE A 236 3.87 5.91 20.92
C ILE A 236 2.82 6.97 21.16
N VAL A 237 3.13 7.89 22.06
CA VAL A 237 2.24 8.96 22.50
C VAL A 237 2.77 10.30 21.98
N ALA A 238 2.15 10.80 20.92
CA ALA A 238 2.53 12.03 20.21
C ALA A 238 1.44 13.11 20.28
N THR A 239 0.52 12.98 21.23
CA THR A 239 -0.46 14.03 21.56
C THR A 239 0.13 15.08 22.45
N ASP A 240 -0.28 16.33 22.29
CA ASP A 240 0.12 17.48 23.13
C ASP A 240 -0.80 17.69 24.34
N GLU A 241 -1.98 17.06 24.36
CA GLU A 241 -2.95 17.20 25.45
C GLU A 241 -2.53 16.40 26.69
N TYR A 242 -2.45 17.08 27.84
CA TYR A 242 -2.04 16.47 29.11
C TYR A 242 -2.98 15.36 29.60
N ALA A 243 -4.30 15.52 29.42
CA ALA A 243 -5.29 14.52 29.83
C ALA A 243 -5.08 13.19 29.07
N SER A 244 -4.88 13.27 27.79
CA SER A 244 -4.58 12.12 26.94
C SER A 244 -3.31 11.40 27.39
N ARG A 245 -2.24 12.13 27.64
CA ARG A 245 -0.96 11.59 28.11
C ARG A 245 -1.10 10.89 29.45
N TYR A 246 -1.82 11.50 30.39
CA TYR A 246 -2.09 10.90 31.70
C TYR A 246 -2.91 9.62 31.56
N ASN A 247 -3.99 9.65 30.82
CA ASN A 247 -4.87 8.51 30.59
C ASN A 247 -4.14 7.32 29.93
N ILE A 248 -3.27 7.59 28.95
CA ILE A 248 -2.46 6.55 28.30
C ILE A 248 -1.45 5.97 29.28
N ASN A 249 -0.72 6.85 30.00
CA ASN A 249 0.29 6.40 30.98
C ASN A 249 -0.32 5.51 32.07
N ALA A 250 -1.51 5.87 32.58
CA ALA A 250 -2.20 5.06 33.60
C ALA A 250 -2.49 3.65 33.08
N ARG A 251 -2.85 3.47 31.80
CA ARG A 251 -3.11 2.16 31.21
C ARG A 251 -1.83 1.38 30.93
N LEU A 252 -0.79 2.06 30.46
CA LEU A 252 0.54 1.45 30.29
C LEU A 252 1.04 0.85 31.59
N VAL A 253 1.00 1.63 32.69
CA VAL A 253 1.41 1.17 34.03
C VAL A 253 0.52 0.02 34.50
N LYS A 254 -0.80 0.16 34.39
CA LYS A 254 -1.77 -0.90 34.80
C LYS A 254 -1.50 -2.22 34.06
N LEU A 255 -1.15 -2.18 32.78
CA LEU A 255 -0.98 -3.35 31.94
C LEU A 255 0.48 -3.83 31.81
N GLY A 256 1.43 -3.14 32.45
CA GLY A 256 2.86 -3.45 32.33
C GLY A 256 3.42 -3.30 30.93
N LYS A 257 2.87 -2.35 30.13
CA LYS A 257 3.23 -2.12 28.73
C LYS A 257 4.22 -0.97 28.59
N VAL A 258 5.00 -0.99 27.49
CA VAL A 258 6.00 0.02 27.19
C VAL A 258 5.39 1.17 26.38
N GLY A 259 5.70 2.40 26.75
CA GLY A 259 5.29 3.60 26.03
C GLY A 259 6.41 4.61 25.85
N LEU A 260 6.44 5.26 24.69
CA LEU A 260 7.31 6.39 24.37
C LEU A 260 6.46 7.66 24.25
N PHE A 261 6.85 8.71 24.98
CA PHE A 261 6.15 10.00 25.01
C PHE A 261 6.99 11.07 24.36
N GLY A 262 6.50 11.63 23.24
CA GLY A 262 7.09 12.76 22.55
C GLY A 262 6.16 13.97 22.51
N ARG A 263 6.71 15.20 22.54
CA ARG A 263 5.98 16.43 22.22
C ARG A 263 6.92 17.52 21.76
N ALA A 264 6.42 18.46 20.97
CA ALA A 264 7.11 19.71 20.73
C ALA A 264 6.88 20.67 21.90
N ILE A 265 7.92 21.34 22.36
CA ILE A 265 7.84 22.41 23.37
C ILE A 265 8.26 23.69 22.66
N TYR A 266 7.41 24.70 22.69
CA TYR A 266 7.75 26.05 22.24
C TYR A 266 8.22 26.85 23.46
N TYR A 267 9.41 27.40 23.35
CA TYR A 267 9.86 28.45 24.27
C TYR A 267 9.45 29.78 23.64
N ALA A 268 8.61 30.54 24.34
CA ALA A 268 8.21 31.89 23.96
C ALA A 268 9.36 32.87 24.29
#